data_911c6103361a09615e936c13138cecba
#
_entry.id   911c6103361a09615e936c13138cecba
#
_cell.length_a   1.000
_cell.length_b   1.000
_cell.length_c   1.000
_cell.angle_alpha   90.00
_cell.angle_beta   90.00
_cell.angle_gamma   90.00
#
_symmetry.space_group_name_H-M   'P 1'
#
loop_
_entity.id
_entity.type
_entity.pdbx_description
1 polymer ?
#
loop_
_entity_poly.entity_id
_entity_poly.type
_entity_poly.pdbx_seq_one_letter_code
_entity_poly.pdbx_strand_id
1 'polypeptide(L)'
;APLAFDDRAGKAFLVGTTRVFVDQAGKRTLLAGRNFEKPYEAVAGSNAGFSINDEFHPGHGMSAALGHEHKESFRIVGILPETGTPWDRAVLVPIETLWSMHGQNPTSTHDVHGDHIHEEIEAWLNKDMSKLPGASALVVKPTNMAGAYRIRQHLLKSSAIAPDSSVVNLMAVFTGEALIELFAVFAAAASALKAFAASSVATSLAAALLTGFVLAKLREKDLRLLRTMGAPRRFILASVWASIEAAIVLASLGALILGTALSVAAGMVIASQ
;
A
#
# COMPACT_ATOMS: atom_id res chain seq x y z
N ALA A 1 -19.31 -3.68 -9.84
CA ALA A 1 -19.23 -5.03 -9.28
C ALA A 1 -19.26 -4.95 -7.76
N PRO A 2 -20.04 -5.78 -7.08
CA PRO A 2 -19.98 -5.93 -5.63
C PRO A 2 -18.71 -6.70 -5.23
N LEU A 3 -18.22 -6.40 -4.04
CA LEU A 3 -17.13 -7.12 -3.38
C LEU A 3 -17.56 -7.46 -1.96
N ALA A 4 -17.34 -8.71 -1.54
CA ALA A 4 -17.52 -9.16 -0.18
C ALA A 4 -16.18 -9.68 0.34
N PHE A 5 -15.81 -9.23 1.56
CA PHE A 5 -14.56 -9.58 2.22
C PHE A 5 -14.93 -10.12 3.59
N ASP A 6 -14.68 -11.39 3.85
CA ASP A 6 -14.94 -11.95 5.17
C ASP A 6 -13.99 -13.09 5.52
N ASP A 7 -13.50 -13.84 4.52
CA ASP A 7 -12.75 -15.06 4.68
C ASP A 7 -11.36 -15.02 4.10
N ARG A 8 -10.61 -16.09 4.33
CA ARG A 8 -9.28 -16.34 3.79
C ARG A 8 -9.17 -17.72 3.17
N ALA A 9 -8.33 -17.80 2.13
CA ALA A 9 -7.84 -19.03 1.54
C ALA A 9 -6.36 -19.17 1.94
N GLY A 10 -6.08 -19.83 3.06
CA GLY A 10 -4.75 -19.88 3.65
C GLY A 10 -4.22 -18.47 3.99
N LYS A 11 -3.16 -18.04 3.29
CA LYS A 11 -2.58 -16.67 3.46
C LYS A 11 -3.23 -15.62 2.56
N ALA A 12 -3.98 -16.04 1.54
CA ALA A 12 -4.62 -15.14 0.60
C ALA A 12 -5.97 -14.64 1.13
N PHE A 13 -6.36 -13.43 0.73
CA PHE A 13 -7.70 -12.91 1.01
C PHE A 13 -8.71 -13.58 0.08
N LEU A 14 -9.83 -14.06 0.63
CA LEU A 14 -10.95 -14.53 -0.16
C LEU A 14 -11.88 -13.35 -0.46
N VAL A 15 -12.23 -13.18 -1.72
CA VAL A 15 -13.03 -12.04 -2.19
C VAL A 15 -14.19 -12.56 -3.03
N GLY A 16 -15.41 -12.42 -2.49
CA GLY A 16 -16.64 -12.67 -3.22
C GLY A 16 -16.88 -11.57 -4.25
N THR A 17 -17.07 -11.92 -5.51
CA THR A 17 -17.28 -10.96 -6.59
C THR A 17 -18.02 -11.60 -7.79
N THR A 18 -18.16 -10.84 -8.87
CA THR A 18 -18.80 -11.28 -10.10
C THR A 18 -17.77 -11.67 -11.17
N ARG A 19 -18.17 -12.51 -12.13
CA ARG A 19 -17.34 -12.88 -13.28
C ARG A 19 -16.82 -11.67 -14.07
N VAL A 20 -17.67 -10.67 -14.24
CA VAL A 20 -17.30 -9.43 -14.95
C VAL A 20 -16.13 -8.72 -14.26
N PHE A 21 -16.08 -8.76 -12.94
CA PHE A 21 -14.97 -8.19 -12.19
C PHE A 21 -13.67 -8.97 -12.41
N VAL A 22 -13.72 -10.29 -12.38
CA VAL A 22 -12.56 -11.17 -12.65
C VAL A 22 -11.99 -10.91 -14.06
N ASP A 23 -12.86 -10.83 -15.06
CA ASP A 23 -12.46 -10.54 -16.44
C ASP A 23 -11.79 -9.15 -16.57
N GLN A 24 -12.27 -8.16 -15.81
CA GLN A 24 -11.66 -6.83 -15.77
C GLN A 24 -10.33 -6.83 -15.02
N ALA A 25 -10.21 -7.52 -13.88
CA ALA A 25 -9.00 -7.64 -13.10
C ALA A 25 -7.89 -8.35 -13.89
N GLY A 26 -8.24 -9.43 -14.61
CA GLY A 26 -7.33 -10.16 -15.51
C GLY A 26 -7.09 -9.49 -16.86
N LYS A 27 -7.59 -8.26 -17.06
CA LYS A 27 -7.53 -7.58 -18.37
C LYS A 27 -8.11 -8.44 -19.50
N ARG A 28 -9.15 -9.20 -19.19
CA ARG A 28 -9.87 -10.14 -20.06
C ARG A 28 -9.06 -11.39 -20.49
N THR A 29 -7.90 -11.64 -19.91
CA THR A 29 -7.09 -12.81 -20.20
C THR A 29 -6.50 -13.37 -18.92
N LEU A 30 -6.82 -14.61 -18.61
CA LEU A 30 -6.21 -15.32 -17.50
C LEU A 30 -4.83 -15.86 -17.89
N LEU A 31 -3.93 -15.99 -16.92
CA LEU A 31 -2.63 -16.61 -17.13
C LEU A 31 -2.78 -18.11 -17.46
N ALA A 32 -3.72 -18.77 -16.78
CA ALA A 32 -4.03 -20.17 -16.96
C ALA A 32 -5.48 -20.46 -16.58
N GLY A 33 -6.07 -21.51 -17.16
CA GLY A 33 -7.41 -21.97 -16.84
C GLY A 33 -8.52 -21.08 -17.40
N ARG A 34 -9.63 -20.97 -16.66
CA ARG A 34 -10.83 -20.22 -17.02
C ARG A 34 -11.37 -19.45 -15.82
N ASN A 35 -12.32 -18.54 -16.08
CA ASN A 35 -13.10 -17.89 -15.02
C ASN A 35 -14.03 -18.91 -14.34
N PHE A 36 -14.44 -18.65 -13.12
CA PHE A 36 -15.41 -19.49 -12.43
C PHE A 36 -16.79 -19.45 -13.15
N GLU A 37 -17.43 -20.59 -13.23
CA GLU A 37 -18.76 -20.78 -13.84
C GLU A 37 -19.75 -21.42 -12.90
N LYS A 38 -19.24 -22.13 -11.88
CA LYS A 38 -20.02 -22.90 -10.90
C LYS A 38 -19.75 -22.40 -9.48
N PRO A 39 -20.68 -22.66 -8.54
CA PRO A 39 -20.39 -22.47 -7.13
C PRO A 39 -19.12 -23.24 -6.73
N TYR A 40 -18.42 -22.75 -5.73
CA TYR A 40 -17.19 -23.36 -5.21
C TYR A 40 -16.02 -23.45 -6.21
N GLU A 41 -16.12 -22.79 -7.37
CA GLU A 41 -14.98 -22.53 -8.22
C GLU A 41 -14.33 -21.20 -7.83
N ALA A 42 -13.00 -21.12 -7.98
CA ALA A 42 -12.23 -19.96 -7.60
C ALA A 42 -11.16 -19.59 -8.65
N VAL A 43 -10.84 -18.31 -8.73
CA VAL A 43 -9.74 -17.79 -9.55
C VAL A 43 -8.72 -17.18 -8.60
N ALA A 44 -7.48 -17.68 -8.63
CA ALA A 44 -6.41 -17.19 -7.77
C ALA A 44 -5.60 -16.09 -8.46
N GLY A 45 -5.12 -15.13 -7.68
CA GLY A 45 -4.12 -14.17 -8.11
C GLY A 45 -2.76 -14.84 -8.34
N SER A 46 -1.93 -14.23 -9.19
CA SER A 46 -0.61 -14.76 -9.56
C SER A 46 0.31 -15.06 -8.37
N ASN A 47 0.16 -14.33 -7.27
CA ASN A 47 0.97 -14.43 -6.06
C ASN A 47 0.15 -14.92 -4.85
N ALA A 48 -1.02 -15.53 -5.07
CA ALA A 48 -1.86 -16.08 -4.01
C ALA A 48 -1.35 -17.42 -3.46
N GLY A 49 -0.41 -18.07 -4.16
CA GLY A 49 0.21 -19.32 -3.73
C GLY A 49 -0.58 -20.59 -4.08
N PHE A 50 -1.46 -20.50 -5.08
CA PHE A 50 -2.28 -21.61 -5.57
C PHE A 50 -1.96 -21.95 -7.02
N SER A 51 -2.19 -23.22 -7.37
CA SER A 51 -2.11 -23.77 -8.72
C SER A 51 -3.50 -24.21 -9.21
N ILE A 52 -3.63 -24.42 -10.53
CA ILE A 52 -4.87 -24.97 -11.11
C ILE A 52 -5.17 -26.34 -10.49
N ASN A 53 -6.43 -26.58 -10.15
CA ASN A 53 -7.00 -27.74 -9.47
C ASN A 53 -6.62 -27.87 -7.99
N ASP A 54 -5.91 -26.92 -7.38
CA ASP A 54 -5.77 -26.91 -5.93
C ASP A 54 -7.14 -26.76 -5.27
N GLU A 55 -7.33 -27.43 -4.13
CA GLU A 55 -8.52 -27.32 -3.30
C GLU A 55 -8.16 -26.68 -1.96
N PHE A 56 -9.08 -25.85 -1.45
CA PHE A 56 -8.91 -25.21 -0.14
C PHE A 56 -10.23 -25.04 0.58
N HIS A 57 -10.18 -25.01 1.91
CA HIS A 57 -11.30 -24.66 2.76
C HIS A 57 -11.15 -23.22 3.22
N PRO A 58 -12.17 -22.37 3.04
CA PRO A 58 -12.16 -21.02 3.58
C PRO A 58 -12.18 -21.02 5.10
N GLY A 59 -11.56 -20.01 5.70
CA GLY A 59 -11.55 -19.87 7.14
C GLY A 59 -11.60 -18.42 7.59
N HIS A 60 -12.18 -18.20 8.78
CA HIS A 60 -12.23 -16.89 9.42
C HIS A 60 -10.96 -16.62 10.23
N GLY A 61 -10.48 -15.37 10.22
CA GLY A 61 -9.44 -14.87 11.11
C GLY A 61 -8.03 -14.94 10.58
N MET A 62 -7.10 -14.34 11.33
CA MET A 62 -5.68 -14.16 10.96
C MET A 62 -4.79 -15.36 11.27
N SER A 63 -5.27 -16.39 11.96
CA SER A 63 -4.49 -17.55 12.38
C SER A 63 -5.23 -18.84 12.06
N ALA A 64 -4.60 -19.70 11.29
CA ALA A 64 -5.09 -21.06 10.99
C ALA A 64 -5.28 -21.94 12.25
N ALA A 65 -4.75 -21.53 13.40
CA ALA A 65 -4.81 -22.27 14.65
C ALA A 65 -6.03 -21.93 15.53
N LEU A 66 -6.76 -20.85 15.24
CA LEU A 66 -7.90 -20.36 16.04
C LEU A 66 -9.15 -20.04 15.21
N GLY A 67 -9.11 -20.20 13.88
CA GLY A 67 -10.21 -19.91 12.98
C GLY A 67 -11.11 -21.13 12.79
N HIS A 68 -12.42 -20.90 12.67
CA HIS A 68 -13.35 -21.91 12.17
C HIS A 68 -13.15 -22.03 10.66
N GLU A 69 -12.77 -23.23 10.19
CA GLU A 69 -12.76 -23.54 8.77
C GLU A 69 -14.18 -23.97 8.35
N HIS A 70 -14.60 -23.49 7.19
CA HIS A 70 -15.83 -23.95 6.56
C HIS A 70 -15.66 -25.38 6.05
N LYS A 71 -16.76 -26.13 6.02
CA LYS A 71 -16.75 -27.52 5.52
C LYS A 71 -16.67 -27.60 4.00
N GLU A 72 -17.06 -26.54 3.34
CA GLU A 72 -17.10 -26.40 1.90
C GLU A 72 -15.68 -26.28 1.35
N SER A 73 -15.40 -27.03 0.27
CA SER A 73 -14.12 -26.94 -0.45
C SER A 73 -14.29 -26.16 -1.74
N PHE A 74 -13.39 -25.24 -2.00
CA PHE A 74 -13.28 -24.53 -3.29
C PHE A 74 -12.16 -25.11 -4.12
N ARG A 75 -12.36 -25.10 -5.46
CA ARG A 75 -11.35 -25.54 -6.43
C ARG A 75 -10.87 -24.37 -7.27
N ILE A 76 -9.57 -24.24 -7.43
CA ILE A 76 -8.96 -23.23 -8.32
C ILE A 76 -9.11 -23.68 -9.77
N VAL A 77 -9.86 -22.91 -10.56
CA VAL A 77 -10.12 -23.17 -11.99
C VAL A 77 -9.40 -22.18 -12.91
N GLY A 78 -8.85 -21.08 -12.36
CA GLY A 78 -8.13 -20.08 -13.12
C GLY A 78 -7.08 -19.34 -12.29
N ILE A 79 -6.10 -18.78 -12.98
CA ILE A 79 -5.05 -17.94 -12.40
C ILE A 79 -5.02 -16.60 -13.12
N LEU A 80 -5.07 -15.50 -12.36
CA LEU A 80 -4.92 -14.14 -12.90
C LEU A 80 -3.47 -13.90 -13.33
N PRO A 81 -3.24 -13.11 -14.38
CA PRO A 81 -1.92 -12.59 -14.68
C PRO A 81 -1.46 -11.64 -13.55
N GLU A 82 -0.17 -11.38 -13.48
CA GLU A 82 0.36 -10.36 -12.57
C GLU A 82 -0.15 -8.97 -12.98
N THR A 83 -0.82 -8.30 -12.06
CA THR A 83 -1.49 -7.02 -12.30
C THR A 83 -0.80 -5.86 -11.59
N GLY A 84 0.07 -6.14 -10.60
CA GLY A 84 0.64 -5.15 -9.68
C GLY A 84 -0.40 -4.58 -8.70
N THR A 85 -1.51 -5.26 -8.51
CA THR A 85 -2.61 -4.84 -7.63
C THR A 85 -2.79 -5.82 -6.46
N PRO A 86 -3.58 -5.48 -5.44
CA PRO A 86 -3.89 -6.39 -4.34
C PRO A 86 -4.51 -7.72 -4.80
N TRP A 87 -5.11 -7.77 -5.97
CA TRP A 87 -5.71 -8.99 -6.55
C TRP A 87 -4.70 -10.09 -6.82
N ASP A 88 -3.42 -9.75 -6.99
CA ASP A 88 -2.35 -10.73 -7.17
C ASP A 88 -2.19 -11.66 -5.95
N ARG A 89 -2.64 -11.23 -4.77
CA ARG A 89 -2.60 -12.00 -3.52
C ARG A 89 -3.98 -12.39 -3.00
N ALA A 90 -5.00 -12.31 -3.84
CA ALA A 90 -6.38 -12.65 -3.49
C ALA A 90 -6.85 -13.90 -4.23
N VAL A 91 -7.86 -14.56 -3.69
CA VAL A 91 -8.62 -15.61 -4.35
C VAL A 91 -10.03 -15.08 -4.57
N LEU A 92 -10.46 -15.04 -5.82
CA LEU A 92 -11.75 -14.50 -6.25
C LEU A 92 -12.75 -15.65 -6.41
N VAL A 93 -13.92 -15.53 -5.80
CA VAL A 93 -15.00 -16.54 -5.82
C VAL A 93 -16.33 -15.89 -6.19
N PRO A 94 -17.33 -16.66 -6.64
CA PRO A 94 -18.66 -16.12 -6.81
C PRO A 94 -19.19 -15.56 -5.49
N ILE A 95 -19.70 -14.34 -5.51
CA ILE A 95 -20.19 -13.66 -4.30
C ILE A 95 -21.38 -14.42 -3.70
N GLU A 96 -22.18 -15.04 -4.53
CA GLU A 96 -23.34 -15.83 -4.17
C GLU A 96 -22.95 -17.04 -3.31
N THR A 97 -21.84 -17.69 -3.66
CA THR A 97 -21.31 -18.81 -2.90
C THR A 97 -20.87 -18.37 -1.50
N LEU A 98 -20.22 -17.20 -1.42
CA LEU A 98 -19.81 -16.63 -0.15
C LEU A 98 -21.03 -16.32 0.74
N TRP A 99 -22.07 -15.71 0.19
CA TRP A 99 -23.31 -15.44 0.90
C TRP A 99 -24.00 -16.72 1.41
N SER A 100 -24.04 -17.78 0.57
CA SER A 100 -24.65 -19.05 0.97
C SER A 100 -23.92 -19.73 2.14
N MET A 101 -22.61 -19.63 2.19
CA MET A 101 -21.78 -20.17 3.28
C MET A 101 -22.07 -19.49 4.63
N HIS A 102 -22.40 -18.20 4.61
CA HIS A 102 -22.74 -17.43 5.81
C HIS A 102 -24.25 -17.46 6.14
N GLY A 103 -25.02 -18.37 5.56
CA GLY A 103 -26.45 -18.47 5.79
C GLY A 103 -27.28 -17.28 5.30
N GLN A 104 -26.69 -16.42 4.48
CA GLN A 104 -27.32 -15.24 3.91
C GLN A 104 -27.95 -15.52 2.55
N ASN A 105 -28.47 -16.72 2.35
CA ASN A 105 -29.04 -17.12 1.07
C ASN A 105 -30.41 -16.41 0.84
N PRO A 106 -30.56 -15.59 -0.20
CA PRO A 106 -31.82 -14.90 -0.48
C PRO A 106 -32.93 -15.85 -0.97
N THR A 107 -32.58 -17.09 -1.30
CA THR A 107 -33.53 -18.11 -1.73
C THR A 107 -33.40 -19.35 -0.85
N SER A 108 -34.22 -19.45 0.18
CA SER A 108 -34.41 -20.67 0.96
C SER A 108 -35.17 -21.74 0.16
N THR A 109 -34.55 -22.27 -0.89
CA THR A 109 -34.99 -23.50 -1.54
C THR A 109 -33.80 -24.44 -1.65
N HIS A 110 -33.95 -25.56 -1.02
CA HIS A 110 -33.01 -26.64 -0.76
C HIS A 110 -32.59 -27.44 -1.99
N ASP A 111 -32.30 -26.87 -3.14
CA ASP A 111 -31.76 -27.60 -4.29
C ASP A 111 -30.95 -26.67 -5.20
N VAL A 112 -29.67 -26.49 -4.91
CA VAL A 112 -28.74 -25.86 -5.86
C VAL A 112 -28.04 -26.98 -6.65
N HIS A 113 -28.67 -27.45 -7.70
CA HIS A 113 -27.99 -28.18 -8.77
C HIS A 113 -27.37 -27.17 -9.75
N GLY A 114 -26.08 -27.29 -9.94
CA GLY A 114 -25.08 -26.35 -10.46
C GLY A 114 -25.14 -25.82 -11.89
N ASP A 115 -26.28 -25.67 -12.57
CA ASP A 115 -26.27 -25.30 -13.99
C ASP A 115 -26.78 -23.88 -14.35
N HIS A 116 -27.23 -23.05 -13.40
CA HIS A 116 -27.99 -21.82 -13.73
C HIS A 116 -27.50 -20.52 -13.11
N ILE A 117 -26.21 -20.36 -12.76
CA ILE A 117 -25.71 -19.14 -12.10
C ILE A 117 -25.88 -17.88 -12.94
N HIS A 118 -25.85 -17.94 -14.27
CA HIS A 118 -25.98 -16.78 -15.14
C HIS A 118 -27.40 -16.22 -15.23
N GLU A 119 -28.40 -17.07 -15.26
CA GLU A 119 -29.81 -16.64 -15.27
C GLU A 119 -30.21 -16.08 -13.90
N GLU A 120 -29.64 -16.56 -12.82
CA GLU A 120 -29.91 -16.05 -11.48
C GLU A 120 -29.35 -14.66 -11.23
N ILE A 121 -28.17 -14.29 -11.76
CA ILE A 121 -27.61 -12.94 -11.60
C ILE A 121 -28.47 -11.89 -12.30
N GLU A 122 -28.96 -12.15 -13.50
CA GLU A 122 -29.90 -11.26 -14.18
C GLU A 122 -31.27 -11.24 -13.48
N ALA A 123 -31.74 -12.38 -12.97
CA ALA A 123 -32.94 -12.46 -12.17
C ALA A 123 -32.81 -11.71 -10.83
N TRP A 124 -31.59 -11.64 -10.26
CA TRP A 124 -31.34 -10.89 -9.04
C TRP A 124 -31.29 -9.38 -9.26
N LEU A 125 -30.78 -8.92 -10.38
CA LEU A 125 -30.83 -7.50 -10.78
C LEU A 125 -32.26 -7.01 -10.99
N ASN A 126 -33.21 -7.91 -11.30
CA ASN A 126 -34.64 -7.65 -11.47
C ASN A 126 -35.48 -7.97 -10.22
N LYS A 127 -34.88 -8.54 -9.16
CA LYS A 127 -35.56 -8.84 -7.90
C LYS A 127 -35.41 -7.68 -6.90
N ASP A 128 -36.23 -7.73 -5.87
CA ASP A 128 -36.23 -6.74 -4.79
C ASP A 128 -34.85 -6.63 -4.15
N MET A 129 -34.12 -5.58 -4.52
CA MET A 129 -32.75 -5.28 -4.07
C MET A 129 -32.65 -5.17 -2.54
N SER A 130 -33.78 -4.96 -1.85
CA SER A 130 -33.81 -4.89 -0.38
C SER A 130 -33.57 -6.24 0.32
N LYS A 131 -33.67 -7.33 -0.43
CA LYS A 131 -33.49 -8.70 0.07
C LYS A 131 -32.12 -9.31 -0.24
N LEU A 132 -31.26 -8.57 -0.96
CA LEU A 132 -29.92 -9.05 -1.24
C LEU A 132 -29.04 -8.94 0.02
N PRO A 133 -28.19 -9.92 0.29
CA PRO A 133 -27.15 -9.79 1.30
C PRO A 133 -26.25 -8.59 1.01
N GLY A 134 -25.68 -8.02 2.04
CA GLY A 134 -24.82 -6.85 1.91
C GLY A 134 -23.51 -7.15 1.15
N ALA A 135 -22.98 -6.15 0.49
CA ALA A 135 -21.63 -6.16 -0.04
C ALA A 135 -20.75 -5.22 0.79
N SER A 136 -19.51 -5.64 1.08
CA SER A 136 -18.56 -4.83 1.84
C SER A 136 -18.12 -3.59 1.06
N ALA A 137 -18.06 -3.68 -0.27
CA ALA A 137 -17.72 -2.59 -1.15
C ALA A 137 -18.36 -2.75 -2.53
N LEU A 138 -18.54 -1.63 -3.22
CA LEU A 138 -19.00 -1.58 -4.61
C LEU A 138 -17.94 -0.90 -5.47
N VAL A 139 -17.41 -1.63 -6.46
CA VAL A 139 -16.58 -1.04 -7.50
C VAL A 139 -17.46 -0.50 -8.61
N VAL A 140 -17.46 0.83 -8.78
CA VAL A 140 -18.26 1.52 -9.79
C VAL A 140 -17.32 2.14 -10.82
N LYS A 141 -17.56 1.84 -12.09
CA LYS A 141 -16.88 2.47 -13.22
C LYS A 141 -17.86 3.45 -13.89
N PRO A 142 -17.74 4.75 -13.59
CA PRO A 142 -18.61 5.76 -14.19
C PRO A 142 -18.29 5.94 -15.67
N THR A 143 -19.28 6.30 -16.47
CA THR A 143 -19.12 6.57 -17.91
C THR A 143 -18.40 7.91 -18.17
N ASN A 144 -18.50 8.85 -17.22
CA ASN A 144 -17.83 10.15 -17.28
C ASN A 144 -17.59 10.72 -15.88
N MET A 145 -16.75 11.74 -15.79
CA MET A 145 -16.40 12.38 -14.51
C MET A 145 -17.60 13.04 -13.82
N ALA A 146 -18.49 13.67 -14.58
CA ALA A 146 -19.70 14.28 -14.01
C ALA A 146 -20.61 13.24 -13.35
N GLY A 147 -20.72 12.03 -13.94
CA GLY A 147 -21.40 10.89 -13.36
C GLY A 147 -20.76 10.42 -12.06
N ALA A 148 -19.42 10.36 -12.02
CA ALA A 148 -18.66 10.00 -10.82
C ALA A 148 -18.98 10.94 -9.64
N TYR A 149 -18.92 12.25 -9.87
CA TYR A 149 -19.21 13.25 -8.84
C TYR A 149 -20.68 13.22 -8.39
N ARG A 150 -21.63 12.99 -9.30
CA ARG A 150 -23.05 12.83 -8.94
C ARG A 150 -23.28 11.61 -8.05
N ILE A 151 -22.68 10.49 -8.37
CA ILE A 151 -22.75 9.27 -7.55
C ILE A 151 -22.18 9.55 -6.16
N ARG A 152 -21.01 10.18 -6.06
CA ARG A 152 -20.40 10.55 -4.78
C ARG A 152 -21.32 11.45 -3.96
N GLN A 153 -21.86 12.51 -4.55
CA GLN A 153 -22.76 13.42 -3.84
C GLN A 153 -24.04 12.73 -3.36
N HIS A 154 -24.55 11.79 -4.17
CA HIS A 154 -25.73 11.00 -3.78
C HIS A 154 -25.40 10.11 -2.58
N LEU A 155 -24.29 9.37 -2.64
CA LEU A 155 -23.86 8.46 -1.57
C LEU A 155 -23.53 9.21 -0.25
N LEU A 156 -22.92 10.38 -0.32
CA LEU A 156 -22.63 11.20 0.87
C LEU A 156 -23.89 11.74 1.55
N LYS A 157 -25.02 11.84 0.83
CA LYS A 157 -26.30 12.29 1.36
C LYS A 157 -27.21 11.12 1.77
N SER A 158 -26.87 9.91 1.36
CA SER A 158 -27.67 8.73 1.60
C SER A 158 -27.06 7.90 2.72
N SER A 159 -27.87 7.56 3.71
CA SER A 159 -27.54 6.54 4.69
C SER A 159 -28.17 5.24 4.20
N ALA A 160 -27.41 4.15 4.17
CA ALA A 160 -27.95 2.82 3.94
C ALA A 160 -28.42 2.21 5.25
N ILE A 161 -29.51 1.47 5.21
CA ILE A 161 -29.99 0.68 6.34
C ILE A 161 -29.43 -0.73 6.14
N ALA A 162 -28.60 -1.19 7.07
CA ALA A 162 -28.10 -2.55 7.06
C ALA A 162 -29.22 -3.56 7.40
N PRO A 163 -29.06 -4.86 7.11
CA PRO A 163 -30.06 -5.90 7.40
C PRO A 163 -30.45 -5.97 8.89
N ASP A 164 -29.58 -5.56 9.80
CA ASP A 164 -29.81 -5.47 11.23
C ASP A 164 -30.50 -4.17 11.69
N SER A 165 -31.02 -3.38 10.73
CA SER A 165 -31.64 -2.05 10.98
C SER A 165 -30.66 -0.98 11.46
N SER A 166 -29.35 -1.21 11.44
CA SER A 166 -28.36 -0.19 11.74
C SER A 166 -28.19 0.78 10.56
N VAL A 167 -27.92 2.06 10.86
CA VAL A 167 -27.64 3.07 9.83
C VAL A 167 -26.16 3.02 9.47
N VAL A 168 -25.86 2.65 8.23
CA VAL A 168 -24.48 2.61 7.71
C VAL A 168 -24.21 3.86 6.88
N ASN A 169 -23.16 4.58 7.25
CA ASN A 169 -22.68 5.71 6.47
C ASN A 169 -21.88 5.18 5.26
N LEU A 170 -22.37 5.48 4.06
CA LEU A 170 -21.67 5.11 2.83
C LEU A 170 -20.53 6.09 2.56
N MET A 171 -19.36 5.55 2.24
CA MET A 171 -18.21 6.33 1.84
C MET A 171 -17.89 6.08 0.36
N ALA A 172 -17.78 7.14 -0.42
CA ALA A 172 -17.34 7.07 -1.81
C ALA A 172 -15.88 7.54 -1.91
N VAL A 173 -15.00 6.65 -2.33
CA VAL A 173 -13.57 6.93 -2.49
C VAL A 173 -13.23 6.95 -3.98
N PHE A 174 -12.62 8.04 -4.44
CA PHE A 174 -11.97 8.08 -5.74
C PHE A 174 -10.51 7.69 -5.57
N THR A 175 -10.10 6.62 -6.22
CA THR A 175 -8.71 6.12 -6.18
C THR A 175 -7.70 7.19 -6.61
N GLY A 176 -8.07 8.04 -7.56
CA GLY A 176 -7.22 9.17 -7.99
C GLY A 176 -7.03 10.24 -6.91
N GLU A 177 -8.07 10.58 -6.15
CA GLU A 177 -7.98 11.55 -5.04
C GLU A 177 -7.11 11.00 -3.90
N ALA A 178 -7.33 9.75 -3.51
CA ALA A 178 -6.52 9.10 -2.49
C ALA A 178 -5.03 9.06 -2.87
N LEU A 179 -4.75 8.84 -4.15
CA LEU A 179 -3.39 8.85 -4.67
C LEU A 179 -2.77 10.26 -4.63
N ILE A 180 -3.54 11.30 -4.98
CA ILE A 180 -3.10 12.70 -4.91
C ILE A 180 -2.80 13.10 -3.47
N GLU A 181 -3.65 12.74 -2.50
CA GLU A 181 -3.40 13.00 -1.08
C GLU A 181 -2.12 12.30 -0.59
N LEU A 182 -1.92 11.05 -0.98
CA LEU A 182 -0.69 10.32 -0.66
C LEU A 182 0.55 11.03 -1.22
N PHE A 183 0.52 11.42 -2.50
CA PHE A 183 1.61 12.18 -3.10
C PHE A 183 1.83 13.55 -2.46
N ALA A 184 0.78 14.22 -1.99
CA ALA A 184 0.91 15.48 -1.27
C ALA A 184 1.67 15.30 0.06
N VAL A 185 1.42 14.22 0.80
CA VAL A 185 2.18 13.88 2.01
C VAL A 185 3.65 13.62 1.70
N PHE A 186 3.95 12.85 0.66
CA PHE A 186 5.33 12.63 0.22
C PHE A 186 6.02 13.90 -0.24
N ALA A 187 5.32 14.78 -0.96
CA ALA A 187 5.86 16.08 -1.39
C ALA A 187 6.16 16.98 -0.18
N ALA A 188 5.29 17.01 0.82
CA ALA A 188 5.52 17.73 2.07
C ALA A 188 6.75 17.20 2.82
N ALA A 189 6.87 15.87 2.95
CA ALA A 189 8.03 15.23 3.57
C ALA A 189 9.34 15.54 2.81
N ALA A 190 9.31 15.47 1.49
CA ALA A 190 10.46 15.82 0.65
C ALA A 190 10.86 17.30 0.79
N SER A 191 9.91 18.24 0.90
CA SER A 191 10.17 19.65 1.12
C SER A 191 10.79 19.91 2.50
N ALA A 192 10.29 19.26 3.54
CA ALA A 192 10.86 19.33 4.88
C ALA A 192 12.31 18.80 4.92
N LEU A 193 12.57 17.68 4.24
CA LEU A 193 13.92 17.11 4.13
C LEU A 193 14.88 18.06 3.38
N LYS A 194 14.44 18.72 2.31
CA LYS A 194 15.23 19.74 1.61
C LYS A 194 15.54 20.94 2.50
N ALA A 195 14.57 21.43 3.27
CA ALA A 195 14.77 22.52 4.20
C ALA A 195 15.79 22.14 5.31
N PHE A 196 15.67 20.92 5.85
CA PHE A 196 16.61 20.39 6.82
C PHE A 196 18.04 20.27 6.24
N ALA A 197 18.17 19.74 5.03
CA ALA A 197 19.46 19.63 4.36
C ALA A 197 20.09 21.03 4.12
N ALA A 198 19.30 22.02 3.67
CA ALA A 198 19.76 23.38 3.45
C ALA A 198 20.22 24.05 4.77
N SER A 199 19.46 23.87 5.86
CA SER A 199 19.85 24.38 7.18
C SER A 199 21.14 23.71 7.71
N SER A 200 21.29 22.42 7.49
CA SER A 200 22.50 21.66 7.86
C SER A 200 23.74 22.17 7.11
N VAL A 201 23.61 22.42 5.82
CA VAL A 201 24.70 23.02 5.02
C VAL A 201 25.03 24.42 5.51
N ALA A 202 24.04 25.26 5.80
CA ALA A 202 24.26 26.62 6.28
C ALA A 202 24.95 26.63 7.65
N THR A 203 24.55 25.77 8.58
CA THR A 203 25.18 25.64 9.91
C THR A 203 26.61 25.10 9.82
N SER A 204 26.86 24.14 8.92
CA SER A 204 28.19 23.61 8.67
C SER A 204 29.12 24.67 8.11
N LEU A 205 28.65 25.49 7.17
CA LEU A 205 29.41 26.60 6.60
C LEU A 205 29.74 27.65 7.67
N ALA A 206 28.76 28.03 8.49
CA ALA A 206 28.97 28.97 9.59
C ALA A 206 29.98 28.45 10.62
N ALA A 207 29.91 27.17 10.98
CA ALA A 207 30.87 26.53 11.87
C ALA A 207 32.30 26.50 11.28
N ALA A 208 32.43 26.20 9.97
CA ALA A 208 33.71 26.22 9.28
C ALA A 208 34.34 27.62 9.27
N LEU A 209 33.56 28.66 8.98
CA LEU A 209 34.02 30.06 9.01
C LEU A 209 34.46 30.49 10.42
N LEU A 210 33.67 30.14 11.45
CA LEU A 210 34.00 30.45 12.85
C LEU A 210 35.28 29.76 13.26
N THR A 211 35.43 28.48 12.93
CA THR A 211 36.63 27.70 13.23
C THR A 211 37.85 28.30 12.53
N GLY A 212 37.72 28.68 11.25
CA GLY A 212 38.79 29.38 10.50
C GLY A 212 39.20 30.70 11.14
N PHE A 213 38.24 31.50 11.57
CA PHE A 213 38.46 32.77 12.26
C PHE A 213 39.19 32.56 13.59
N VAL A 214 38.75 31.61 14.43
CA VAL A 214 39.39 31.27 15.73
C VAL A 214 40.82 30.80 15.51
N LEU A 215 41.05 29.87 14.56
CA LEU A 215 42.39 29.38 14.25
C LEU A 215 43.32 30.49 13.78
N ALA A 216 42.87 31.38 12.92
CA ALA A 216 43.63 32.54 12.47
C ALA A 216 44.00 33.45 13.63
N LYS A 217 43.06 33.68 14.56
CA LYS A 217 43.29 34.48 15.77
C LYS A 217 44.28 33.88 16.71
N LEU A 218 44.16 32.57 16.98
CA LEU A 218 45.11 31.83 17.86
C LEU A 218 46.53 31.80 17.30
N ARG A 219 46.69 31.75 15.98
CA ARG A 219 48.01 31.75 15.30
C ARG A 219 48.51 33.15 14.88
N GLU A 220 47.86 34.20 15.29
CA GLU A 220 48.22 35.55 14.92
C GLU A 220 49.71 35.90 15.24
N LYS A 221 50.23 35.45 16.37
CA LYS A 221 51.62 35.65 16.76
C LYS A 221 52.60 34.94 15.83
N ASP A 222 52.32 33.67 15.48
CA ASP A 222 53.18 32.85 14.62
C ASP A 222 53.16 33.40 13.17
N LEU A 223 52.00 33.85 12.71
CA LEU A 223 51.85 34.47 11.39
C LEU A 223 52.57 35.82 11.27
N ARG A 224 52.63 36.60 12.38
CA ARG A 224 53.41 37.83 12.46
C ARG A 224 54.93 37.54 12.43
N LEU A 225 55.37 36.52 13.13
CA LEU A 225 56.77 36.08 13.15
C LEU A 225 57.21 35.63 11.74
N LEU A 226 56.44 34.81 11.06
CA LEU A 226 56.70 34.41 9.67
C LEU A 226 56.82 35.60 8.73
N ARG A 227 56.04 36.65 8.96
CA ARG A 227 56.07 37.86 8.16
C ARG A 227 57.31 38.68 8.41
N THR A 228 57.79 38.74 9.65
CA THR A 228 59.07 39.40 9.98
C THR A 228 60.29 38.67 9.43
N MET A 229 60.20 37.34 9.25
CA MET A 229 61.22 36.52 8.59
C MET A 229 61.16 36.58 7.05
N GLY A 230 60.29 37.44 6.46
CA GLY A 230 60.25 37.66 5.03
C GLY A 230 59.38 36.69 4.24
N ALA A 231 58.52 35.88 4.92
CA ALA A 231 57.64 34.96 4.22
C ALA A 231 56.64 35.69 3.31
N PRO A 232 56.47 35.28 2.06
CA PRO A 232 55.55 35.90 1.12
C PRO A 232 54.08 35.70 1.56
N ARG A 233 53.24 36.71 1.30
CA ARG A 233 51.79 36.69 1.67
C ARG A 233 51.06 35.45 1.21
N ARG A 234 51.43 34.92 0.03
CA ARG A 234 50.87 33.66 -0.50
C ARG A 234 51.11 32.46 0.37
N PHE A 235 52.33 32.36 0.96
CA PHE A 235 52.68 31.25 1.86
C PHE A 235 51.90 31.33 3.17
N ILE A 236 51.75 32.53 3.73
CA ILE A 236 50.96 32.76 4.95
C ILE A 236 49.48 32.38 4.72
N LEU A 237 48.89 32.82 3.61
CA LEU A 237 47.50 32.45 3.23
C LEU A 237 47.38 30.93 3.02
N ALA A 238 48.29 30.33 2.28
CA ALA A 238 48.27 28.90 2.01
C ALA A 238 48.35 28.05 3.31
N SER A 239 49.17 28.48 4.29
CA SER A 239 49.32 27.77 5.58
C SER A 239 48.02 27.87 6.42
N VAL A 240 47.31 28.99 6.38
CA VAL A 240 46.02 29.16 7.04
C VAL A 240 44.95 28.29 6.34
N TRP A 241 44.90 28.34 5.02
CA TRP A 241 43.97 27.50 4.24
C TRP A 241 44.20 26.01 4.46
N ALA A 242 45.45 25.53 4.43
CA ALA A 242 45.78 24.13 4.68
C ALA A 242 45.35 23.67 6.07
N SER A 243 45.46 24.58 7.07
CA SER A 243 45.01 24.26 8.45
C SER A 243 43.47 24.14 8.53
N ILE A 244 42.73 24.97 7.80
CA ILE A 244 41.25 24.93 7.74
C ILE A 244 40.83 23.66 7.03
N GLU A 245 41.42 23.34 5.87
CA GLU A 245 41.09 22.11 5.13
C GLU A 245 41.37 20.84 5.95
N ALA A 246 42.52 20.78 6.66
CA ALA A 246 42.82 19.65 7.52
C ALA A 246 41.78 19.48 8.63
N ALA A 247 41.32 20.57 9.24
CA ALA A 247 40.26 20.50 10.27
C ALA A 247 38.93 20.04 9.69
N ILE A 248 38.54 20.51 8.49
CA ILE A 248 37.31 20.07 7.80
C ILE A 248 37.38 18.58 7.44
N VAL A 249 38.49 18.10 6.92
CA VAL A 249 38.66 16.68 6.56
C VAL A 249 38.55 15.79 7.80
N LEU A 250 39.21 16.17 8.91
CA LEU A 250 39.11 15.42 10.17
C LEU A 250 37.69 15.40 10.72
N ALA A 251 37.01 16.53 10.70
CA ALA A 251 35.60 16.63 11.13
C ALA A 251 34.68 15.78 10.25
N SER A 252 34.89 15.79 8.92
CA SER A 252 34.09 15.00 7.97
C SER A 252 34.29 13.50 8.14
N LEU A 253 35.52 13.05 8.38
CA LEU A 253 35.83 11.65 8.72
C LEU A 253 35.16 11.22 10.03
N GLY A 254 35.23 12.06 11.06
CA GLY A 254 34.54 11.81 12.33
C GLY A 254 33.03 11.70 12.18
N ALA A 255 32.41 12.59 11.40
CA ALA A 255 30.99 12.55 11.11
C ALA A 255 30.57 11.30 10.32
N LEU A 256 31.38 10.86 9.35
CA LEU A 256 31.14 9.64 8.59
C LEU A 256 31.19 8.40 9.49
N ILE A 257 32.19 8.29 10.37
CA ILE A 257 32.32 7.18 11.32
C ILE A 257 31.12 7.14 12.27
N LEU A 258 30.74 8.29 12.84
CA LEU A 258 29.57 8.39 13.72
C LEU A 258 28.26 8.05 13.00
N GLY A 259 28.08 8.56 11.78
CA GLY A 259 26.91 8.29 10.98
C GLY A 259 26.74 6.80 10.62
N THR A 260 27.84 6.13 10.24
CA THR A 260 27.82 4.69 9.96
C THR A 260 27.57 3.87 11.22
N ALA A 261 28.17 4.23 12.35
CA ALA A 261 27.93 3.55 13.63
C ALA A 261 26.47 3.67 14.08
N LEU A 262 25.87 4.87 13.96
CA LEU A 262 24.46 5.10 14.27
C LEU A 262 23.51 4.34 13.33
N SER A 263 23.80 4.28 12.04
CA SER A 263 22.99 3.54 11.08
C SER A 263 23.00 2.03 11.32
N VAL A 264 24.15 1.48 11.68
CA VAL A 264 24.28 0.06 12.05
C VAL A 264 23.53 -0.23 13.36
N ALA A 265 23.67 0.64 14.36
CA ALA A 265 22.94 0.48 15.62
C ALA A 265 21.42 0.55 15.43
N ALA A 266 20.92 1.49 14.61
CA ALA A 266 19.50 1.59 14.27
C ALA A 266 19.00 0.35 13.52
N GLY A 267 19.80 -0.18 12.59
CA GLY A 267 19.48 -1.43 11.88
C GLY A 267 19.39 -2.65 12.80
N MET A 268 20.27 -2.76 13.80
CA MET A 268 20.21 -3.84 14.80
C MET A 268 18.95 -3.75 15.68
N VAL A 269 18.53 -2.55 16.08
CA VAL A 269 17.32 -2.35 16.88
C VAL A 269 16.06 -2.74 16.10
N ILE A 270 16.00 -2.40 14.79
CA ILE A 270 14.86 -2.76 13.94
C ILE A 270 14.81 -4.28 13.68
N ALA A 271 15.96 -4.93 13.55
CA ALA A 271 16.04 -6.38 13.33
C ALA A 271 15.74 -7.21 14.60
N SER A 272 15.73 -6.61 15.78
CA SER A 272 15.43 -7.26 17.06
C SER A 272 13.96 -7.18 17.49
N GLN A 273 13.11 -6.48 16.72
CA GLN A 273 11.64 -6.40 16.90
C GLN A 273 10.91 -7.29 15.88
#